data_c6958d70a2a8c0a759df3ce5931bef52
#
_entry.id   c6958d70a2a8c0a759df3ce5931bef52
#
_cell.length_a   1.000
_cell.length_b   1.000
_cell.length_c   1.000
_cell.angle_alpha   90.00
_cell.angle_beta   90.00
_cell.angle_gamma   90.00
#
_symmetry.space_group_name_H-M   'P 1'
#
loop_
_entity.id
_entity.type
_entity.pdbx_description
1 polymer ?
#
loop_
_entity_poly.entity_id
_entity_poly.type
_entity_poly.pdbx_seq_one_letter_code
_entity_poly.pdbx_strand_id
1 'polypeptide(L)'
;MKRIVLIFIATACTALDLYAQPAPTYTLKSCLEQGLLNNYSLRIVRNEEQVSKNNATLGNAGYLPTLDLSAGYKGTIDNTETKARATGETTKDNGVFDQTLDAGINLNWTIFDGFNITANYQRLKELERQGETNTRIAIEDLIANIAAEYYNYVQQKIRLKNFRYAVSLSKERLRIVEERYHIGNFSRLDYQQAKVDFNADSAQYMKQQELLHLSLIHISEPTRPY
;
A
#
# COMPACT_ATOMS: atom_id res chain seq x y z
N MET A 1 -38.39 -14.43 -41.54
CA MET A 1 -38.57 -14.99 -40.20
C MET A 1 -37.55 -16.08 -39.86
N LYS A 2 -37.32 -17.11 -40.67
CA LYS A 2 -36.35 -18.21 -40.38
C LYS A 2 -34.89 -17.74 -40.18
N ARG A 3 -34.42 -16.72 -40.90
CA ARG A 3 -33.04 -16.18 -40.76
C ARG A 3 -32.81 -15.38 -39.47
N ILE A 4 -33.86 -14.72 -38.95
CA ILE A 4 -33.77 -13.94 -37.69
C ILE A 4 -33.74 -14.90 -36.49
N VAL A 5 -34.49 -16.00 -36.55
CA VAL A 5 -34.50 -17.03 -35.50
C VAL A 5 -33.14 -17.76 -35.42
N LEU A 6 -32.48 -18.00 -36.55
CA LEU A 6 -31.14 -18.60 -36.60
C LEU A 6 -30.04 -17.69 -36.00
N ILE A 7 -30.17 -16.38 -36.22
CA ILE A 7 -29.25 -15.40 -35.60
C ILE A 7 -29.46 -15.32 -34.10
N PHE A 8 -30.68 -15.39 -33.60
CA PHE A 8 -30.97 -15.40 -32.17
C PHE A 8 -30.51 -16.67 -31.47
N ILE A 9 -30.58 -17.84 -32.13
CA ILE A 9 -30.06 -19.10 -31.60
C ILE A 9 -28.54 -19.09 -31.59
N ALA A 10 -27.86 -18.52 -32.60
CA ALA A 10 -26.42 -18.42 -32.64
C ALA A 10 -25.86 -17.47 -31.57
N THR A 11 -26.52 -16.32 -31.26
CA THR A 11 -26.15 -15.42 -30.16
C THR A 11 -26.47 -16.02 -28.79
N ALA A 12 -27.50 -16.85 -28.64
CA ALA A 12 -27.77 -17.53 -27.38
C ALA A 12 -26.75 -18.63 -27.05
N CYS A 13 -26.19 -19.31 -28.06
CA CYS A 13 -25.13 -20.31 -27.83
C CYS A 13 -23.76 -19.69 -27.44
N THR A 14 -23.45 -18.46 -27.86
CA THR A 14 -22.20 -17.80 -27.45
C THR A 14 -22.25 -17.21 -26.02
N ALA A 15 -23.43 -17.10 -25.43
CA ALA A 15 -23.60 -16.62 -24.06
C ALA A 15 -23.44 -17.73 -22.99
N LEU A 16 -23.31 -18.99 -23.37
CA LEU A 16 -23.19 -20.14 -22.46
C LEU A 16 -21.74 -20.52 -22.10
N ASP A 17 -20.75 -19.87 -22.71
CA ASP A 17 -19.33 -20.04 -22.34
C ASP A 17 -18.91 -19.15 -21.14
N LEU A 18 -19.83 -18.85 -20.19
CA LEU A 18 -19.40 -18.48 -18.85
C LEU A 18 -18.82 -19.74 -18.18
N TYR A 19 -17.60 -20.10 -18.57
CA TYR A 19 -16.80 -21.04 -17.82
C TYR A 19 -16.73 -20.50 -16.39
N ALA A 20 -17.33 -21.19 -15.45
CA ALA A 20 -17.06 -21.01 -14.04
C ALA A 20 -15.53 -21.16 -13.89
N GLN A 21 -14.81 -20.07 -13.81
CA GLN A 21 -13.36 -20.12 -13.58
C GLN A 21 -13.19 -20.95 -12.31
N PRO A 22 -12.37 -22.01 -12.34
CA PRO A 22 -12.11 -22.79 -11.13
C PRO A 22 -11.64 -21.81 -10.08
N ALA A 23 -12.25 -21.88 -8.89
CA ALA A 23 -11.90 -21.00 -7.78
C ALA A 23 -10.37 -20.97 -7.64
N PRO A 24 -9.73 -19.80 -7.62
CA PRO A 24 -8.29 -19.70 -7.62
C PRO A 24 -7.73 -20.50 -6.45
N THR A 25 -6.97 -21.54 -6.74
CA THR A 25 -6.28 -22.32 -5.71
C THR A 25 -5.06 -21.53 -5.30
N TYR A 26 -5.16 -20.81 -4.18
CA TYR A 26 -4.04 -20.08 -3.60
C TYR A 26 -2.99 -21.07 -3.10
N THR A 27 -1.88 -21.18 -3.82
CA THR A 27 -0.68 -21.89 -3.35
C THR A 27 0.26 -20.87 -2.69
N LEU A 28 1.09 -21.32 -1.75
CA LEU A 28 2.10 -20.43 -1.14
C LEU A 28 2.94 -19.72 -2.20
N LYS A 29 3.34 -20.44 -3.25
CA LYS A 29 4.14 -19.89 -4.35
C LYS A 29 3.39 -18.76 -5.07
N SER A 30 2.12 -18.96 -5.43
CA SER A 30 1.33 -17.92 -6.12
C SER A 30 1.10 -16.69 -5.23
N CYS A 31 0.90 -16.89 -3.91
CA CYS A 31 0.77 -15.78 -2.97
C CYS A 31 2.07 -14.97 -2.85
N LEU A 32 3.23 -15.64 -2.81
CA LEU A 32 4.53 -14.99 -2.77
C LEU A 32 4.81 -14.22 -4.07
N GLU A 33 4.56 -14.81 -5.23
CA GLU A 33 4.73 -14.13 -6.53
C GLU A 33 3.87 -12.89 -6.64
N GLN A 34 2.59 -12.97 -6.28
CA GLN A 34 1.70 -11.81 -6.29
C GLN A 34 2.10 -10.75 -5.27
N GLY A 35 2.47 -11.15 -4.06
CA GLY A 35 2.93 -10.23 -3.02
C GLY A 35 4.18 -9.46 -3.44
N LEU A 36 5.20 -10.14 -3.98
CA LEU A 36 6.44 -9.51 -4.44
C LEU A 36 6.25 -8.55 -5.64
N LEU A 37 5.26 -8.82 -6.50
CA LEU A 37 4.95 -7.97 -7.66
C LEU A 37 4.09 -6.77 -7.30
N ASN A 38 3.10 -6.94 -6.44
CA ASN A 38 2.04 -5.95 -6.22
C ASN A 38 2.14 -5.20 -4.88
N ASN A 39 3.07 -5.56 -3.99
CA ASN A 39 3.19 -4.92 -2.69
C ASN A 39 3.66 -3.46 -2.81
N TYR A 40 2.81 -2.52 -2.37
CA TYR A 40 3.12 -1.08 -2.43
C TYR A 40 4.25 -0.68 -1.48
N SER A 41 4.33 -1.28 -0.29
CA SER A 41 5.42 -0.98 0.65
C SER A 41 6.77 -1.38 0.09
N LEU A 42 6.86 -2.54 -0.57
CA LEU A 42 8.08 -2.95 -1.25
C LEU A 42 8.43 -2.02 -2.43
N ARG A 43 7.43 -1.51 -3.16
CA ARG A 43 7.66 -0.53 -4.23
C ARG A 43 8.19 0.80 -3.68
N ILE A 44 7.73 1.23 -2.51
CA ILE A 44 8.23 2.44 -1.84
C ILE A 44 9.71 2.23 -1.50
N VAL A 45 10.07 1.15 -0.83
CA VAL A 45 11.47 0.86 -0.45
C VAL A 45 12.39 0.76 -1.68
N ARG A 46 11.93 0.15 -2.77
CA ARG A 46 12.69 0.12 -4.05
C ARG A 46 12.88 1.51 -4.65
N ASN A 47 11.88 2.39 -4.53
CA ASN A 47 12.03 3.78 -4.98
C ASN A 47 13.01 4.56 -4.10
N GLU A 48 13.03 4.32 -2.78
CA GLU A 48 14.00 4.91 -1.85
C GLU A 48 15.44 4.45 -2.14
N GLU A 49 15.62 3.17 -2.46
CA GLU A 49 16.90 2.64 -2.97
C GLU A 49 17.32 3.37 -4.25
N GLN A 50 16.40 3.53 -5.21
CA GLN A 50 16.69 4.24 -6.45
C GLN A 50 17.05 5.72 -6.21
N VAL A 51 16.40 6.38 -5.24
CA VAL A 51 16.75 7.75 -4.82
C VAL A 51 18.16 7.78 -4.24
N SER A 52 18.51 6.84 -3.36
CA SER A 52 19.86 6.75 -2.79
C SER A 52 20.91 6.53 -3.86
N LYS A 53 20.63 5.66 -4.84
CA LYS A 53 21.50 5.41 -6.00
C LYS A 53 21.65 6.65 -6.89
N ASN A 54 20.56 7.35 -7.18
CA ASN A 54 20.58 8.59 -7.97
C ASN A 54 21.33 9.71 -7.26
N ASN A 55 21.35 9.71 -5.92
CA ASN A 55 22.09 10.69 -5.12
C ASN A 55 23.61 10.39 -5.04
N ALA A 56 24.03 9.16 -5.26
CA ALA A 56 25.42 8.73 -5.17
C ALA A 56 26.24 9.11 -6.43
N THR A 57 26.19 10.38 -6.82
CA THR A 57 26.87 10.93 -8.00
C THR A 57 28.01 11.88 -7.62
N LEU A 58 28.94 12.07 -8.54
CA LEU A 58 30.03 13.06 -8.38
C LEU A 58 29.50 14.49 -8.25
N GLY A 59 28.39 14.82 -8.96
CA GLY A 59 27.76 16.13 -8.87
C GLY A 59 27.22 16.40 -7.46
N ASN A 60 26.43 15.46 -6.91
CA ASN A 60 25.88 15.61 -5.56
C ASN A 60 26.95 15.53 -4.46
N ALA A 61 28.07 14.89 -4.72
CA ALA A 61 29.21 14.90 -3.82
C ALA A 61 29.93 16.26 -3.75
N GLY A 62 29.79 17.11 -4.80
CA GLY A 62 30.43 18.42 -4.87
C GLY A 62 31.66 18.48 -5.76
N TYR A 63 31.97 17.42 -6.54
CA TYR A 63 33.10 17.42 -7.47
C TYR A 63 32.90 18.33 -8.69
N LEU A 64 31.64 18.52 -9.10
CA LEU A 64 31.30 19.30 -10.27
C LEU A 64 30.92 20.74 -9.89
N PRO A 65 31.18 21.72 -10.79
CA PRO A 65 30.70 23.07 -10.58
C PRO A 65 29.17 23.14 -10.63
N THR A 66 28.59 24.06 -9.87
CA THR A 66 27.19 24.45 -9.98
C THR A 66 27.08 25.68 -10.89
N LEU A 67 26.09 25.68 -11.77
CA LEU A 67 25.76 26.78 -12.67
C LEU A 67 24.35 27.27 -12.32
N ASP A 68 24.30 28.48 -11.75
CA ASP A 68 23.04 29.11 -11.36
C ASP A 68 22.66 30.23 -12.31
N LEU A 69 21.49 30.18 -12.90
CA LEU A 69 20.91 31.25 -13.70
C LEU A 69 19.94 32.03 -12.82
N SER A 70 20.17 33.33 -12.69
CA SER A 70 19.29 34.23 -11.95
C SER A 70 18.73 35.31 -12.90
N ALA A 71 17.45 35.61 -12.75
CA ALA A 71 16.80 36.73 -13.40
C ALA A 71 15.88 37.44 -12.40
N GLY A 72 16.03 38.73 -12.27
CA GLY A 72 15.23 39.55 -11.38
C GLY A 72 14.64 40.74 -12.10
N TYR A 73 13.39 41.09 -11.76
CA TYR A 73 12.75 42.33 -12.15
C TYR A 73 12.24 43.03 -10.90
N LYS A 74 12.67 44.28 -10.72
CA LYS A 74 12.25 45.10 -9.59
C LYS A 74 11.70 46.44 -10.14
N GLY A 75 10.49 46.79 -9.76
CA GLY A 75 9.92 48.09 -9.95
C GLY A 75 9.78 48.80 -8.61
N THR A 76 10.28 50.05 -8.51
CA THR A 76 10.16 50.86 -7.30
C THR A 76 9.50 52.19 -7.67
N ILE A 77 8.54 52.65 -6.87
CA ILE A 77 7.93 53.98 -6.97
C ILE A 77 8.37 54.75 -5.74
N ASP A 78 9.20 55.77 -5.97
CA ASP A 78 9.76 56.57 -4.90
C ASP A 78 9.13 57.97 -4.89
N ASN A 79 8.81 58.47 -3.69
CA ASN A 79 8.45 59.85 -3.43
C ASN A 79 9.55 60.43 -2.57
N THR A 80 10.32 61.40 -3.16
CA THR A 80 11.46 61.97 -2.46
C THR A 80 11.21 63.47 -2.22
N GLU A 81 11.39 63.91 -0.99
CA GLU A 81 11.40 65.31 -0.61
C GLU A 81 12.83 65.69 -0.16
N THR A 82 13.48 66.50 -0.95
CA THR A 82 14.85 66.98 -0.68
C THR A 82 14.85 68.44 -0.24
N LYS A 83 15.32 68.71 0.96
CA LYS A 83 15.47 70.10 1.47
C LYS A 83 16.93 70.49 1.43
N ALA A 84 17.24 71.49 0.59
CA ALA A 84 18.58 72.05 0.48
C ALA A 84 18.94 72.84 1.75
N ARG A 85 19.98 72.39 2.46
CA ARG A 85 20.40 72.94 3.77
C ARG A 85 20.93 74.37 3.65
N ALA A 86 21.46 74.77 2.49
CA ALA A 86 22.05 76.07 2.25
C ALA A 86 21.01 77.15 1.84
N THR A 87 19.98 76.78 1.07
CA THR A 87 18.99 77.71 0.54
C THR A 87 17.61 77.57 1.17
N GLY A 88 17.36 76.47 1.91
CA GLY A 88 16.07 76.17 2.48
C GLY A 88 15.00 75.74 1.45
N GLU A 89 15.40 75.55 0.20
CA GLU A 89 14.53 75.19 -0.89
C GLU A 89 14.17 73.71 -0.81
N THR A 90 12.88 73.40 -0.96
CA THR A 90 12.33 72.04 -0.90
C THR A 90 11.93 71.60 -2.29
N THR A 91 12.59 70.61 -2.83
CA THR A 91 12.26 69.95 -4.08
C THR A 91 11.49 68.65 -3.76
N LYS A 92 10.31 68.47 -4.36
CA LYS A 92 9.47 67.26 -4.21
C LYS A 92 9.38 66.57 -5.56
N ASP A 93 9.92 65.36 -5.60
CA ASP A 93 9.80 64.45 -6.71
C ASP A 93 8.86 63.31 -6.31
N ASN A 94 7.64 63.33 -6.85
CA ASN A 94 6.61 62.37 -6.56
C ASN A 94 6.42 61.39 -7.74
N GLY A 95 6.30 60.09 -7.46
CA GLY A 95 5.98 59.07 -8.42
C GLY A 95 7.13 58.73 -9.38
N VAL A 96 8.38 58.90 -8.95
CA VAL A 96 9.52 58.45 -9.73
C VAL A 96 9.50 56.92 -9.78
N PHE A 97 9.30 56.39 -10.99
CA PHE A 97 9.24 54.95 -11.22
C PHE A 97 10.59 54.45 -11.76
N ASP A 98 11.31 53.68 -10.91
CA ASP A 98 12.54 53.02 -11.28
C ASP A 98 12.30 51.55 -11.58
N GLN A 99 12.81 51.10 -12.72
CA GLN A 99 12.77 49.72 -13.14
C GLN A 99 14.19 49.18 -13.25
N THR A 100 14.43 48.06 -12.59
CA THR A 100 15.67 47.33 -12.69
C THR A 100 15.41 45.94 -13.22
N LEU A 101 16.04 45.57 -14.30
CA LEU A 101 16.09 44.20 -14.82
C LEU A 101 17.51 43.69 -14.66
N ASP A 102 17.67 42.64 -13.88
CA ASP A 102 18.94 41.99 -13.71
C ASP A 102 18.88 40.53 -14.21
N ALA A 103 19.94 40.12 -14.88
CA ALA A 103 20.13 38.76 -15.32
C ALA A 103 21.60 38.36 -15.08
N GLY A 104 21.82 37.22 -14.48
CA GLY A 104 23.15 36.76 -14.14
C GLY A 104 23.34 35.27 -14.29
N ILE A 105 24.55 34.87 -14.60
CA ILE A 105 25.00 33.46 -14.60
C ILE A 105 26.13 33.39 -13.61
N ASN A 106 25.94 32.53 -12.57
CA ASN A 106 26.92 32.30 -11.53
C ASN A 106 27.47 30.88 -11.66
N LEU A 107 28.81 30.74 -11.76
CA LEU A 107 29.51 29.47 -11.75
C LEU A 107 30.27 29.35 -10.41
N ASN A 108 29.89 28.37 -9.61
CA ASN A 108 30.57 28.07 -8.36
C ASN A 108 31.26 26.70 -8.45
N TRP A 109 32.56 26.70 -8.22
CA TRP A 109 33.34 25.48 -8.23
C TRP A 109 34.33 25.44 -7.05
N THR A 110 34.15 24.44 -6.19
CA THR A 110 35.06 24.19 -5.09
C THR A 110 36.19 23.29 -5.56
N ILE A 111 37.40 23.86 -5.71
CA ILE A 111 38.56 23.13 -6.21
C ILE A 111 39.20 22.29 -5.08
N PHE A 112 39.20 22.81 -3.86
CA PHE A 112 39.75 22.12 -2.70
C PHE A 112 39.01 22.53 -1.42
N ASP A 113 38.63 21.55 -0.61
CA ASP A 113 37.84 21.71 0.63
C ASP A 113 38.38 20.85 1.80
N GLY A 114 39.66 20.49 1.75
CA GLY A 114 40.24 19.63 2.79
C GLY A 114 39.77 18.18 2.75
N PHE A 115 39.46 17.61 1.57
CA PHE A 115 38.97 16.26 1.32
C PHE A 115 37.50 15.99 1.75
N ASN A 116 36.76 17.02 2.13
CA ASN A 116 35.39 16.88 2.52
C ASN A 116 34.50 16.33 1.36
N ILE A 117 34.72 16.80 0.14
CA ILE A 117 34.04 16.30 -1.08
C ILE A 117 34.30 14.80 -1.26
N THR A 118 35.52 14.33 -1.05
CA THR A 118 35.91 12.93 -1.15
C THR A 118 35.19 12.08 -0.09
N ALA A 119 35.17 12.55 1.16
CA ALA A 119 34.48 11.90 2.25
C ALA A 119 32.94 11.88 2.02
N ASN A 120 32.40 12.97 1.48
CA ASN A 120 30.99 13.06 1.13
C ASN A 120 30.60 12.05 0.03
N TYR A 121 31.44 11.89 -1.00
CA TYR A 121 31.21 10.86 -2.02
C TYR A 121 31.20 9.45 -1.45
N GLN A 122 32.15 9.12 -0.58
CA GLN A 122 32.17 7.84 0.12
C GLN A 122 30.93 7.64 0.98
N ARG A 123 30.50 8.66 1.71
CA ARG A 123 29.25 8.64 2.48
C ARG A 123 28.03 8.36 1.59
N LEU A 124 27.92 9.00 0.43
CA LEU A 124 26.83 8.77 -0.51
C LEU A 124 26.84 7.33 -1.05
N LYS A 125 28.03 6.77 -1.30
CA LYS A 125 28.18 5.37 -1.71
C LYS A 125 27.77 4.38 -0.61
N GLU A 126 28.05 4.67 0.65
CA GLU A 126 27.58 3.84 1.77
C GLU A 126 26.05 3.96 1.96
N LEU A 127 25.46 5.15 1.72
CA LEU A 127 24.00 5.32 1.72
C LEU A 127 23.33 4.54 0.59
N GLU A 128 23.95 4.43 -0.60
CA GLU A 128 23.49 3.57 -1.67
C GLU A 128 23.46 2.09 -1.23
N ARG A 129 24.56 1.58 -0.63
CA ARG A 129 24.64 0.21 -0.09
C ARG A 129 23.62 -0.05 1.03
N GLN A 130 23.40 0.96 1.87
CA GLN A 130 22.36 0.89 2.90
C GLN A 130 20.97 0.76 2.27
N GLY A 131 20.67 1.50 1.20
CA GLY A 131 19.42 1.40 0.44
C GLY A 131 19.20 -0.02 -0.12
N GLU A 132 20.24 -0.61 -0.75
CA GLU A 132 20.18 -1.99 -1.26
C GLU A 132 19.91 -3.00 -0.13
N THR A 133 20.57 -2.83 1.02
CA THR A 133 20.39 -3.70 2.18
C THR A 133 18.97 -3.58 2.76
N ASN A 134 18.44 -2.36 2.86
CA ASN A 134 17.07 -2.12 3.33
C ASN A 134 16.03 -2.76 2.41
N THR A 135 16.23 -2.68 1.09
CA THR A 135 15.35 -3.37 0.12
C THR A 135 15.39 -4.87 0.31
N ARG A 136 16.57 -5.45 0.54
CA ARG A 136 16.69 -6.88 0.82
C ARG A 136 15.96 -7.30 2.09
N ILE A 137 16.11 -6.55 3.18
CA ILE A 137 15.39 -6.77 4.44
C ILE A 137 13.88 -6.72 4.19
N ALA A 138 13.39 -5.70 3.48
CA ALA A 138 11.96 -5.57 3.18
C ALA A 138 11.42 -6.74 2.36
N ILE A 139 12.21 -7.31 1.45
CA ILE A 139 11.83 -8.50 0.68
C ILE A 139 11.76 -9.73 1.60
N GLU A 140 12.75 -9.93 2.46
CA GLU A 140 12.80 -11.07 3.38
C GLU A 140 11.64 -11.01 4.38
N ASP A 141 11.34 -9.84 4.95
CA ASP A 141 10.20 -9.60 5.85
C ASP A 141 8.86 -9.85 5.14
N LEU A 142 8.71 -9.39 3.91
CA LEU A 142 7.49 -9.62 3.13
C LEU A 142 7.27 -11.12 2.87
N ILE A 143 8.32 -11.86 2.52
CA ILE A 143 8.25 -13.32 2.33
C ILE A 143 7.83 -14.01 3.62
N ALA A 144 8.42 -13.63 4.76
CA ALA A 144 8.09 -14.21 6.06
C ALA A 144 6.64 -13.92 6.46
N ASN A 145 6.17 -12.69 6.26
CA ASN A 145 4.80 -12.29 6.58
C ASN A 145 3.77 -13.01 5.69
N ILE A 146 3.99 -13.09 4.38
CA ILE A 146 3.09 -13.83 3.47
C ILE A 146 3.04 -15.31 3.84
N ALA A 147 4.18 -15.92 4.17
CA ALA A 147 4.22 -17.32 4.59
C ALA A 147 3.45 -17.53 5.91
N ALA A 148 3.62 -16.65 6.89
CA ALA A 148 2.90 -16.72 8.16
C ALA A 148 1.37 -16.61 7.95
N GLU A 149 0.91 -15.64 7.16
CA GLU A 149 -0.51 -15.46 6.84
C GLU A 149 -1.08 -16.63 6.04
N TYR A 150 -0.33 -17.19 5.10
CA TYR A 150 -0.74 -18.39 4.38
C TYR A 150 -0.97 -19.58 5.30
N TYR A 151 -0.05 -19.86 6.24
CA TYR A 151 -0.23 -20.95 7.20
C TYR A 151 -1.34 -20.65 8.21
N ASN A 152 -1.54 -19.39 8.59
CA ASN A 152 -2.69 -18.99 9.40
C ASN A 152 -4.01 -19.33 8.66
N TYR A 153 -4.12 -18.95 7.38
CA TYR A 153 -5.28 -19.31 6.56
C TYR A 153 -5.53 -20.83 6.52
N VAL A 154 -4.48 -21.62 6.28
CA VAL A 154 -4.58 -23.09 6.28
C VAL A 154 -5.10 -23.61 7.61
N GLN A 155 -4.60 -23.06 8.73
CA GLN A 155 -5.06 -23.41 10.07
C GLN A 155 -6.55 -23.07 10.27
N GLN A 156 -6.97 -21.85 9.86
CA GLN A 156 -8.38 -21.46 9.97
C GLN A 156 -9.30 -22.35 9.12
N LYS A 157 -8.84 -22.78 7.95
CA LYS A 157 -9.58 -23.72 7.07
C LYS A 157 -9.75 -25.09 7.73
N ILE A 158 -8.73 -25.60 8.40
CA ILE A 158 -8.81 -26.88 9.16
C ILE A 158 -9.77 -26.73 10.34
N ARG A 159 -9.69 -25.61 11.09
CA ARG A 159 -10.60 -25.32 12.20
C ARG A 159 -12.07 -25.25 11.71
N LEU A 160 -12.33 -24.57 10.60
CA LEU A 160 -13.67 -24.52 10.02
C LEU A 160 -14.21 -25.92 9.70
N LYS A 161 -13.36 -26.78 9.12
CA LYS A 161 -13.74 -28.17 8.85
C LYS A 161 -14.13 -28.91 10.15
N ASN A 162 -13.38 -28.73 11.22
CA ASN A 162 -13.65 -29.35 12.52
C ASN A 162 -14.96 -28.84 13.13
N PHE A 163 -15.22 -27.52 13.09
CA PHE A 163 -16.49 -26.95 13.55
C PHE A 163 -17.69 -27.44 12.70
N ARG A 164 -17.50 -27.61 11.40
CA ARG A 164 -18.55 -28.23 10.56
C ARG A 164 -18.91 -29.65 11.01
N TYR A 165 -17.90 -30.45 11.39
CA TYR A 165 -18.15 -31.78 11.96
C TYR A 165 -18.85 -31.71 13.33
N ALA A 166 -18.43 -30.77 14.20
CA ALA A 166 -19.09 -30.56 15.50
C ALA A 166 -20.58 -30.23 15.33
N VAL A 167 -20.89 -29.27 14.43
CA VAL A 167 -22.31 -28.92 14.11
C VAL A 167 -23.08 -30.14 13.56
N SER A 168 -22.49 -30.97 12.71
CA SER A 168 -23.16 -32.16 12.18
C SER A 168 -23.45 -33.18 13.29
N LEU A 169 -22.54 -33.34 14.23
CA LEU A 169 -22.69 -34.24 15.38
C LEU A 169 -23.75 -33.73 16.37
N SER A 170 -23.69 -32.44 16.74
CA SER A 170 -24.68 -31.85 17.66
C SER A 170 -26.10 -31.81 17.04
N LYS A 171 -26.19 -31.61 15.73
CA LYS A 171 -27.48 -31.72 15.00
C LYS A 171 -28.08 -33.13 15.09
N GLU A 172 -27.25 -34.16 14.88
CA GLU A 172 -27.71 -35.54 14.97
C GLU A 172 -28.07 -35.92 16.41
N ARG A 173 -27.27 -35.46 17.40
CA ARG A 173 -27.61 -35.61 18.82
C ARG A 173 -28.95 -34.96 19.15
N LEU A 174 -29.19 -33.73 18.68
CA LEU A 174 -30.47 -33.04 18.88
C LEU A 174 -31.65 -33.85 18.27
N ARG A 175 -31.48 -34.35 17.05
CA ARG A 175 -32.51 -35.19 16.40
C ARG A 175 -32.86 -36.45 17.22
N ILE A 176 -31.84 -37.15 17.73
CA ILE A 176 -32.06 -38.35 18.55
C ILE A 176 -32.75 -38.00 19.87
N VAL A 177 -32.33 -36.92 20.54
CA VAL A 177 -32.91 -36.48 21.82
C VAL A 177 -34.37 -36.01 21.61
N GLU A 178 -34.67 -35.30 20.51
CA GLU A 178 -35.99 -34.84 20.16
C GLU A 178 -36.97 -36.03 19.94
N GLU A 179 -36.55 -37.04 19.17
CA GLU A 179 -37.36 -38.25 18.98
C GLU A 179 -37.62 -39.01 20.29
N ARG A 180 -36.58 -39.15 21.14
CA ARG A 180 -36.71 -39.80 22.46
C ARG A 180 -37.56 -39.01 23.43
N TYR A 181 -37.56 -37.68 23.36
CA TYR A 181 -38.44 -36.83 24.13
C TYR A 181 -39.91 -37.04 23.70
N HIS A 182 -40.21 -37.12 22.39
CA HIS A 182 -41.54 -37.33 21.87
C HIS A 182 -42.15 -38.70 22.28
N ILE A 183 -41.34 -39.75 22.42
CA ILE A 183 -41.78 -41.05 22.93
C ILE A 183 -41.73 -41.17 24.45
N GLY A 184 -41.42 -40.09 25.19
CA GLY A 184 -41.43 -40.03 26.66
C GLY A 184 -40.20 -40.61 27.37
N ASN A 185 -39.12 -40.94 26.64
CA ASN A 185 -37.89 -41.52 27.20
C ASN A 185 -36.83 -40.50 27.65
N PHE A 186 -37.07 -39.23 27.35
CA PHE A 186 -36.14 -38.12 27.77
C PHE A 186 -36.96 -36.95 28.35
N SER A 187 -36.30 -36.20 29.25
CA SER A 187 -36.91 -35.05 29.89
C SER A 187 -36.91 -33.83 28.94
N ARG A 188 -37.83 -32.88 29.23
CA ARG A 188 -37.85 -31.60 28.52
C ARG A 188 -36.51 -30.83 28.72
N LEU A 189 -35.85 -31.02 29.86
CA LEU A 189 -34.58 -30.40 30.15
C LEU A 189 -33.48 -30.90 29.21
N ASP A 190 -33.40 -32.21 28.99
CA ASP A 190 -32.41 -32.82 28.09
C ASP A 190 -32.59 -32.33 26.65
N TYR A 191 -33.86 -32.24 26.20
CA TYR A 191 -34.18 -31.68 24.87
C TYR A 191 -33.72 -30.22 24.74
N GLN A 192 -34.01 -29.36 25.72
CA GLN A 192 -33.59 -27.96 25.68
C GLN A 192 -32.10 -27.83 25.73
N GLN A 193 -31.39 -28.65 26.53
CA GLN A 193 -29.93 -28.63 26.57
C GLN A 193 -29.31 -29.03 25.22
N ALA A 194 -29.80 -30.06 24.57
CA ALA A 194 -29.33 -30.48 23.26
C ALA A 194 -29.56 -29.40 22.20
N LYS A 195 -30.64 -28.61 22.31
CA LYS A 195 -30.90 -27.46 21.43
C LYS A 195 -29.96 -26.31 21.69
N VAL A 196 -29.63 -26.02 22.94
CA VAL A 196 -28.64 -25.00 23.31
C VAL A 196 -27.26 -25.39 22.80
N ASP A 197 -26.85 -26.65 22.97
CA ASP A 197 -25.57 -27.16 22.50
C ASP A 197 -25.43 -27.02 20.98
N PHE A 198 -26.47 -27.43 20.21
CA PHE A 198 -26.50 -27.26 18.75
C PHE A 198 -26.40 -25.79 18.32
N ASN A 199 -27.12 -24.90 19.01
CA ASN A 199 -27.07 -23.46 18.71
C ASN A 199 -25.69 -22.88 19.02
N ALA A 200 -25.04 -23.30 20.12
CA ALA A 200 -23.70 -22.86 20.47
C ALA A 200 -22.66 -23.30 19.43
N ASP A 201 -22.70 -24.57 18.99
CA ASP A 201 -21.80 -25.09 17.95
C ASP A 201 -22.03 -24.40 16.62
N SER A 202 -23.30 -24.13 16.26
CA SER A 202 -23.66 -23.40 15.04
C SER A 202 -23.14 -21.97 15.06
N ALA A 203 -23.24 -21.27 16.20
CA ALA A 203 -22.71 -19.91 16.35
C ALA A 203 -21.16 -19.90 16.24
N GLN A 204 -20.48 -20.88 16.81
CA GLN A 204 -19.03 -21.01 16.67
C GLN A 204 -18.59 -21.29 15.22
N TYR A 205 -19.33 -22.12 14.50
CA TYR A 205 -19.08 -22.37 13.09
C TYR A 205 -19.21 -21.08 12.25
N MET A 206 -20.26 -20.28 12.47
CA MET A 206 -20.47 -19.01 11.76
C MET A 206 -19.31 -18.02 12.05
N LYS A 207 -18.93 -17.91 13.33
CA LYS A 207 -17.78 -17.08 13.74
C LYS A 207 -16.48 -17.53 13.07
N GLN A 208 -16.25 -18.84 12.99
CA GLN A 208 -15.06 -19.39 12.33
C GLN A 208 -15.08 -19.15 10.82
N GLN A 209 -16.25 -19.14 10.20
CA GLN A 209 -16.41 -18.81 8.78
C GLN A 209 -16.04 -17.36 8.50
N GLU A 210 -16.45 -16.43 9.36
CA GLU A 210 -16.04 -15.02 9.30
C GLU A 210 -14.52 -14.87 9.43
N LEU A 211 -13.90 -15.52 10.43
CA LEU A 211 -12.44 -15.49 10.61
C LEU A 211 -11.68 -16.03 9.40
N LEU A 212 -12.20 -17.07 8.74
CA LEU A 212 -11.60 -17.59 7.51
C LEU A 212 -11.68 -16.55 6.38
N HIS A 213 -12.81 -15.87 6.21
CA HIS A 213 -12.94 -14.82 5.21
C HIS A 213 -11.99 -13.64 5.47
N LEU A 214 -11.86 -13.22 6.73
CA LEU A 214 -10.90 -12.16 7.12
C LEU A 214 -9.46 -12.57 6.82
N SER A 215 -9.05 -13.82 7.14
CA SER A 215 -7.70 -14.29 6.83
C SER A 215 -7.43 -14.34 5.32
N LEU A 216 -8.44 -14.61 4.49
CA LEU A 216 -8.30 -14.60 3.04
C LEU A 216 -8.08 -13.17 2.49
N ILE A 217 -8.75 -12.17 3.07
CA ILE A 217 -8.57 -10.76 2.70
C ILE A 217 -7.12 -10.33 2.98
N HIS A 218 -6.56 -10.69 4.13
CA HIS A 218 -5.17 -10.37 4.48
C HIS A 218 -4.13 -10.99 3.53
N ILE A 219 -4.42 -12.15 2.95
CA ILE A 219 -3.54 -12.79 1.96
C ILE A 219 -3.71 -12.14 0.57
N SER A 220 -4.96 -11.83 0.16
CA SER A 220 -5.24 -11.29 -1.17
C SER A 220 -4.90 -9.80 -1.30
N GLU A 221 -5.00 -9.04 -0.21
CA GLU A 221 -4.70 -7.60 -0.15
C GLU A 221 -3.66 -7.27 0.95
N PRO A 222 -2.42 -7.80 0.90
CA PRO A 222 -1.42 -7.56 1.95
C PRO A 222 -0.94 -6.10 2.03
N THR A 223 -1.57 -5.15 1.36
CA THR A 223 -0.97 -3.87 1.00
C THR A 223 -1.84 -2.65 1.22
N ARG A 224 -3.06 -2.78 1.76
CA ARG A 224 -3.81 -1.59 2.19
C ARG A 224 -3.43 -1.25 3.64
N PRO A 225 -2.64 -0.19 3.88
CA PRO A 225 -2.59 0.40 5.21
C PRO A 225 -3.98 0.95 5.51
N TYR A 226 -4.49 0.63 6.68
CA TYR A 226 -5.70 1.22 7.22
C TYR A 226 -5.49 2.71 7.47
#